data_70596048b7401446d2bbe6eedb2d3a61
#
_entry.id   70596048b7401446d2bbe6eedb2d3a61
#
_cell.length_a   1.000
_cell.length_b   1.000
_cell.length_c   1.000
_cell.angle_alpha   90.00
_cell.angle_beta   90.00
_cell.angle_gamma   90.00
#
_symmetry.space_group_name_H-M   'P 1'
#
loop_
_entity.id
_entity.type
_entity.pdbx_description
1 polymer ?
#
loop_
_entity_poly.entity_id
_entity_poly.type
_entity_poly.pdbx_seq_one_letter_code
_entity_poly.pdbx_strand_id
1 'polypeptide(L)'
;MALKRITLRDFVIVQELTLDLQTGFTVLTGETGAGKSILVDALQLALGSRADAGYVREGASHADVCAEFDYPCQLQPWFGDAGIEANETLLLRRTIGTQGKSRGWINGTPATATQLRFLGDQLLDIHGQHAWQSLTRPDSVRGLLDAYAGISVQELAALWTKWRADQKILEEARAAQSSLQQERERLQWQIAEVSKLAPAEDEWAHLEAQHKRLSHAQTLLEVAQGALATLEEEASGAQSSL
;
A
#
# COMPACT_ATOMS: atom_id res chain seq x y z
N MET A 1 -6.02 30.46 7.72
CA MET A 1 -7.18 29.58 7.44
C MET A 1 -8.09 29.69 8.65
N ALA A 2 -9.37 29.99 8.45
CA ALA A 2 -10.30 30.18 9.57
C ALA A 2 -11.46 29.16 9.44
N LEU A 3 -11.94 28.68 10.59
CA LEU A 3 -13.22 28.00 10.69
C LEU A 3 -14.32 29.07 10.53
N LYS A 4 -15.17 28.89 9.52
CA LYS A 4 -16.26 29.82 9.21
C LYS A 4 -17.56 29.44 9.88
N ARG A 5 -17.88 28.14 9.85
CA ARG A 5 -19.16 27.65 10.35
C ARG A 5 -19.02 26.22 10.87
N ILE A 6 -19.73 25.94 11.93
CA ILE A 6 -19.98 24.57 12.40
C ILE A 6 -21.48 24.35 12.54
N THR A 7 -21.97 23.23 12.02
CA THR A 7 -23.37 22.80 12.12
C THR A 7 -23.43 21.43 12.74
N LEU A 8 -24.28 21.26 13.74
CA LEU A 8 -24.53 20.03 14.46
C LEU A 8 -26.01 19.65 14.31
N ARG A 9 -26.29 18.40 14.09
CA ARG A 9 -27.63 17.83 14.16
C ARG A 9 -27.61 16.53 14.94
N ASP A 10 -28.53 16.40 15.89
CA ASP A 10 -28.73 15.23 16.75
C ASP A 10 -27.43 14.72 17.39
N PHE A 11 -26.59 15.67 17.84
CA PHE A 11 -25.28 15.39 18.41
C PHE A 11 -25.32 15.55 19.94
N VAL A 12 -25.08 14.48 20.67
CA VAL A 12 -25.15 14.36 22.15
C VAL A 12 -26.50 14.86 22.70
N ILE A 13 -26.57 16.07 23.21
CA ILE A 13 -27.80 16.72 23.71
C ILE A 13 -28.35 17.74 22.74
N VAL A 14 -27.61 18.09 21.70
CA VAL A 14 -27.96 19.13 20.73
C VAL A 14 -28.86 18.57 19.64
N GLN A 15 -30.06 19.10 19.48
CA GLN A 15 -30.93 18.72 18.37
C GLN A 15 -30.48 19.39 17.07
N GLU A 16 -30.28 20.71 17.09
CA GLU A 16 -29.75 21.48 15.96
C GLU A 16 -29.02 22.71 16.47
N LEU A 17 -27.83 22.94 15.92
CA LEU A 17 -27.03 24.14 16.21
C LEU A 17 -26.26 24.54 14.97
N THR A 18 -26.32 25.81 14.61
CA THR A 18 -25.43 26.41 13.62
C THR A 18 -24.72 27.59 14.26
N LEU A 19 -23.40 27.58 14.21
CA LEU A 19 -22.56 28.63 14.74
C LEU A 19 -21.68 29.19 13.62
N ASP A 20 -21.88 30.48 13.32
CA ASP A 20 -21.03 31.23 12.40
C ASP A 20 -19.90 31.91 13.19
N LEU A 21 -18.66 31.71 12.72
CA LEU A 21 -17.45 32.23 13.32
C LEU A 21 -16.87 33.32 12.38
N GLN A 22 -16.50 34.45 12.96
CA GLN A 22 -15.84 35.52 12.21
C GLN A 22 -14.32 35.42 12.36
N THR A 23 -13.61 36.08 11.46
CA THR A 23 -12.17 36.24 11.59
C THR A 23 -11.79 36.98 12.86
N GLY A 24 -10.81 36.48 13.59
CA GLY A 24 -10.33 37.10 14.83
C GLY A 24 -10.52 36.16 16.03
N PHE A 25 -10.75 36.76 17.19
CA PHE A 25 -10.86 36.05 18.45
C PHE A 25 -12.33 35.85 18.85
N THR A 26 -12.73 34.58 19.06
CA THR A 26 -14.09 34.24 19.49
C THR A 26 -14.06 33.62 20.89
N VAL A 27 -14.87 34.11 21.79
CA VAL A 27 -15.00 33.61 23.17
C VAL A 27 -16.31 32.84 23.32
N LEU A 28 -16.20 31.56 23.75
CA LEU A 28 -17.35 30.73 24.11
C LEU A 28 -17.50 30.74 25.65
N THR A 29 -18.55 31.33 26.17
CA THR A 29 -18.86 31.36 27.59
C THR A 29 -20.06 30.49 27.95
N GLY A 30 -20.11 29.96 29.14
CA GLY A 30 -21.18 29.10 29.62
C GLY A 30 -20.76 28.29 30.83
N GLU A 31 -21.71 27.68 31.52
CA GLU A 31 -21.45 26.80 32.67
C GLU A 31 -20.69 25.53 32.24
N THR A 32 -19.98 24.93 33.20
CA THR A 32 -19.26 23.68 32.99
C THR A 32 -20.23 22.53 32.64
N GLY A 33 -19.95 21.82 31.54
CA GLY A 33 -20.80 20.72 31.05
C GLY A 33 -21.85 21.11 30.00
N ALA A 34 -22.16 22.39 29.82
CA ALA A 34 -23.29 22.85 29.03
C ALA A 34 -22.96 23.21 27.57
N GLY A 35 -22.16 22.42 26.86
CA GLY A 35 -22.04 22.59 25.42
C GLY A 35 -20.68 23.03 24.88
N LYS A 36 -19.79 23.64 25.68
CA LYS A 36 -18.44 24.02 25.21
C LYS A 36 -17.64 22.82 24.74
N SER A 37 -17.62 21.74 25.56
CA SER A 37 -16.93 20.50 25.21
C SER A 37 -17.59 19.82 24.01
N ILE A 38 -18.91 19.88 23.90
CA ILE A 38 -19.67 19.29 22.78
C ILE A 38 -19.25 19.90 21.44
N LEU A 39 -19.00 21.22 21.39
CA LEU A 39 -18.52 21.88 20.18
C LEU A 39 -17.10 21.44 19.81
N VAL A 40 -16.22 21.30 20.81
CA VAL A 40 -14.85 20.79 20.58
C VAL A 40 -14.89 19.33 20.11
N ASP A 41 -15.70 18.49 20.75
CA ASP A 41 -15.84 17.08 20.38
C ASP A 41 -16.42 16.92 18.96
N ALA A 42 -17.42 17.76 18.61
CA ALA A 42 -17.98 17.78 17.26
C ALA A 42 -16.94 18.20 16.22
N LEU A 43 -16.15 19.22 16.53
CA LEU A 43 -15.09 19.68 15.65
C LEU A 43 -14.02 18.61 15.47
N GLN A 44 -13.56 17.97 16.54
CA GLN A 44 -12.61 16.84 16.47
C GLN A 44 -13.18 15.70 15.64
N LEU A 45 -14.48 15.43 15.77
CA LEU A 45 -15.13 14.39 14.96
C LEU A 45 -15.13 14.73 13.48
N ALA A 46 -15.47 15.95 13.09
CA ALA A 46 -15.42 16.43 11.70
C ALA A 46 -14.00 16.31 11.13
N LEU A 47 -12.98 16.55 11.97
CA LEU A 47 -11.55 16.43 11.65
C LEU A 47 -11.00 15.00 11.72
N GLY A 48 -11.86 13.97 11.75
CA GLY A 48 -11.43 12.58 11.60
C GLY A 48 -11.10 11.83 12.88
N SER A 49 -11.46 12.35 14.06
CA SER A 49 -11.35 11.62 15.33
C SER A 49 -12.24 10.38 15.33
N ARG A 50 -11.98 9.47 16.28
CA ARG A 50 -12.74 8.22 16.42
C ARG A 50 -14.21 8.54 16.71
N ALA A 51 -15.09 7.93 15.93
CA ALA A 51 -16.52 8.03 16.15
C ALA A 51 -16.97 7.07 17.25
N ASP A 52 -17.90 7.52 18.09
CA ASP A 52 -18.56 6.73 19.10
C ASP A 52 -20.09 6.82 18.97
N ALA A 53 -20.81 5.73 19.19
CA ALA A 53 -22.27 5.70 19.16
C ALA A 53 -22.89 6.65 20.20
N GLY A 54 -22.20 6.91 21.32
CA GLY A 54 -22.63 7.83 22.37
C GLY A 54 -22.74 9.31 21.92
N TYR A 55 -22.21 9.62 20.74
CA TYR A 55 -22.40 10.96 20.15
C TYR A 55 -23.77 11.15 19.49
N VAL A 56 -24.53 10.06 19.25
CA VAL A 56 -25.88 10.18 18.68
C VAL A 56 -26.86 10.54 19.79
N ARG A 57 -27.64 11.62 19.58
CA ARG A 57 -28.66 12.06 20.53
C ARG A 57 -29.69 10.95 20.78
N GLU A 58 -30.12 10.82 22.02
CA GLU A 58 -31.15 9.85 22.40
C GLU A 58 -32.43 10.05 21.57
N GLY A 59 -32.93 8.96 20.97
CA GLY A 59 -34.10 8.98 20.09
C GLY A 59 -33.80 9.32 18.63
N ALA A 60 -32.57 9.70 18.28
CA ALA A 60 -32.17 9.94 16.90
C ALA A 60 -31.54 8.68 16.26
N SER A 61 -31.60 8.58 14.93
CA SER A 61 -31.01 7.48 14.18
C SER A 61 -29.53 7.70 13.84
N HIS A 62 -29.12 8.96 13.76
CA HIS A 62 -27.75 9.36 13.44
C HIS A 62 -27.48 10.79 13.91
N ALA A 63 -26.22 11.08 14.15
CA ALA A 63 -25.72 12.44 14.35
C ALA A 63 -25.02 12.92 13.07
N ASP A 64 -25.10 14.22 12.78
CA ASP A 64 -24.46 14.87 11.65
C ASP A 64 -23.66 16.09 12.15
N VAL A 65 -22.40 16.14 11.74
CA VAL A 65 -21.52 17.27 12.04
C VAL A 65 -20.92 17.77 10.73
N CYS A 66 -21.00 19.08 10.53
CA CYS A 66 -20.46 19.76 9.37
C CYS A 66 -19.62 20.96 9.80
N ALA A 67 -18.38 21.05 9.30
CA ALA A 67 -17.47 22.16 9.55
C ALA A 67 -17.01 22.76 8.23
N GLU A 68 -17.14 24.09 8.11
CA GLU A 68 -16.76 24.88 6.94
C GLU A 68 -15.55 25.74 7.25
N PHE A 69 -14.54 25.65 6.39
CA PHE A 69 -13.27 26.38 6.50
C PHE A 69 -13.00 27.23 5.26
N ASP A 70 -12.10 28.20 5.40
CA ASP A 70 -11.46 28.81 4.23
C ASP A 70 -10.76 27.73 3.42
N TYR A 71 -10.78 27.84 2.09
CA TYR A 71 -10.09 26.89 1.23
C TYR A 71 -8.57 27.00 1.40
N PRO A 72 -7.89 25.89 1.76
CA PRO A 72 -6.44 25.86 1.98
C PRO A 72 -5.70 25.76 0.65
N CYS A 73 -5.40 26.86 -0.02
CA CYS A 73 -4.73 26.89 -1.34
C CYS A 73 -3.42 26.08 -1.38
N GLN A 74 -2.67 26.00 -0.29
CA GLN A 74 -1.44 25.21 -0.19
C GLN A 74 -1.65 23.72 -0.30
N LEU A 75 -2.87 23.21 -0.06
CA LEU A 75 -3.23 21.79 -0.18
C LEU A 75 -3.86 21.45 -1.54
N GLN A 76 -3.90 22.38 -2.48
CA GLN A 76 -4.47 22.17 -3.82
C GLN A 76 -3.90 20.94 -4.55
N PRO A 77 -2.59 20.66 -4.53
CA PRO A 77 -2.05 19.45 -5.16
C PRO A 77 -2.64 18.18 -4.54
N TRP A 78 -2.77 18.13 -3.21
CA TRP A 78 -3.35 16.99 -2.51
C TRP A 78 -4.83 16.76 -2.87
N PHE A 79 -5.62 17.84 -3.02
CA PHE A 79 -7.01 17.72 -3.45
C PHE A 79 -7.12 17.16 -4.87
N GLY A 80 -6.22 17.56 -5.78
CA GLY A 80 -6.15 17.01 -7.14
C GLY A 80 -5.85 15.51 -7.13
N ASP A 81 -4.86 15.08 -6.37
CA ASP A 81 -4.49 13.65 -6.23
C ASP A 81 -5.61 12.82 -5.58
N ALA A 82 -6.36 13.42 -4.64
CA ALA A 82 -7.49 12.77 -3.98
C ALA A 82 -8.79 12.78 -4.81
N GLY A 83 -8.81 13.42 -5.98
CA GLY A 83 -10.00 13.56 -6.82
C GLY A 83 -11.12 14.41 -6.19
N ILE A 84 -10.74 15.36 -5.32
CA ILE A 84 -11.67 16.24 -4.61
C ILE A 84 -11.69 17.59 -5.32
N GLU A 85 -12.89 18.05 -5.71
CA GLU A 85 -13.05 19.33 -6.37
C GLU A 85 -12.72 20.50 -5.43
N ALA A 86 -11.96 21.47 -5.98
CA ALA A 86 -11.66 22.71 -5.31
C ALA A 86 -12.90 23.64 -5.37
N ASN A 87 -13.36 24.10 -4.21
CA ASN A 87 -14.43 25.08 -4.06
C ASN A 87 -13.90 26.33 -3.38
N GLU A 88 -14.72 27.37 -3.28
CA GLU A 88 -14.36 28.59 -2.54
C GLU A 88 -14.14 28.34 -1.04
N THR A 89 -14.79 27.33 -0.50
CA THR A 89 -14.68 26.88 0.89
C THR A 89 -14.41 25.39 0.95
N LEU A 90 -13.84 24.93 2.06
CA LEU A 90 -13.64 23.52 2.36
C LEU A 90 -14.71 23.07 3.36
N LEU A 91 -15.56 22.13 2.94
CA LEU A 91 -16.61 21.55 3.74
C LEU A 91 -16.23 20.14 4.19
N LEU A 92 -16.10 19.94 5.49
CA LEU A 92 -15.88 18.63 6.12
C LEU A 92 -17.17 18.18 6.79
N ARG A 93 -17.70 17.04 6.42
CA ARG A 93 -18.92 16.47 7.00
C ARG A 93 -18.67 15.08 7.54
N ARG A 94 -19.25 14.79 8.70
CA ARG A 94 -19.21 13.47 9.30
C ARG A 94 -20.57 13.06 9.85
N THR A 95 -21.04 11.85 9.52
CA THR A 95 -22.25 11.27 10.10
C THR A 95 -21.88 10.04 10.92
N ILE A 96 -22.60 9.83 12.03
CA ILE A 96 -22.45 8.67 12.91
C ILE A 96 -23.82 8.05 13.12
N GLY A 97 -23.96 6.76 12.89
CA GLY A 97 -25.16 6.01 13.22
C GLY A 97 -25.11 5.41 14.65
N THR A 98 -26.25 5.01 15.16
CA THR A 98 -26.42 4.39 16.49
C THR A 98 -25.59 3.12 16.70
N GLN A 99 -25.13 2.47 15.62
CA GLN A 99 -24.24 1.31 15.68
C GLN A 99 -22.74 1.69 15.70
N GLY A 100 -22.39 2.97 15.85
CA GLY A 100 -21.01 3.47 15.80
C GLY A 100 -20.39 3.52 14.40
N LYS A 101 -21.12 3.11 13.35
CA LYS A 101 -20.64 3.25 11.97
C LYS A 101 -20.64 4.73 11.59
N SER A 102 -19.51 5.20 11.05
CA SER A 102 -19.40 6.59 10.60
C SER A 102 -19.01 6.70 9.13
N ARG A 103 -19.46 7.78 8.49
CA ARG A 103 -19.11 8.15 7.12
C ARG A 103 -18.61 9.58 7.10
N GLY A 104 -17.63 9.86 6.26
CA GLY A 104 -17.06 11.20 6.10
C GLY A 104 -17.14 11.66 4.65
N TRP A 105 -17.18 12.98 4.48
CA TRP A 105 -17.16 13.65 3.17
C TRP A 105 -16.30 14.90 3.24
N ILE A 106 -15.65 15.20 2.13
CA ILE A 106 -14.91 16.41 1.86
C ILE A 106 -15.50 17.02 0.60
N ASN A 107 -16.06 18.22 0.66
CA ASN A 107 -16.78 18.89 -0.45
C ASN A 107 -17.80 17.99 -1.15
N GLY A 108 -18.51 17.14 -0.40
CA GLY A 108 -19.48 16.19 -0.95
C GLY A 108 -18.88 14.88 -1.43
N THR A 109 -17.58 14.76 -1.64
CA THR A 109 -16.89 13.53 -2.03
C THR A 109 -16.69 12.63 -0.80
N PRO A 110 -17.05 11.32 -0.85
CA PRO A 110 -16.79 10.39 0.24
C PRO A 110 -15.31 10.35 0.63
N ALA A 111 -15.03 10.43 1.91
CA ALA A 111 -13.65 10.48 2.43
C ALA A 111 -13.46 9.55 3.61
N THR A 112 -12.24 9.03 3.75
CA THR A 112 -11.83 8.20 4.89
C THR A 112 -11.54 9.06 6.12
N ALA A 113 -11.61 8.44 7.31
CA ALA A 113 -11.21 9.10 8.54
C ALA A 113 -9.74 9.55 8.54
N THR A 114 -8.88 8.85 7.81
CA THR A 114 -7.45 9.19 7.64
C THR A 114 -7.28 10.46 6.81
N GLN A 115 -8.04 10.61 5.72
CA GLN A 115 -8.04 11.84 4.91
C GLN A 115 -8.57 13.05 5.69
N LEU A 116 -9.66 12.86 6.45
CA LEU A 116 -10.19 13.92 7.33
C LEU A 116 -9.17 14.31 8.39
N ARG A 117 -8.46 13.36 8.99
CA ARG A 117 -7.43 13.62 10.00
C ARG A 117 -6.23 14.35 9.41
N PHE A 118 -5.78 13.96 8.23
CA PHE A 118 -4.72 14.66 7.52
C PHE A 118 -5.06 16.13 7.31
N LEU A 119 -6.29 16.43 6.85
CA LEU A 119 -6.77 17.81 6.72
C LEU A 119 -6.90 18.51 8.08
N GLY A 120 -7.41 17.80 9.08
CA GLY A 120 -7.54 18.33 10.45
C GLY A 120 -6.22 18.82 11.02
N ASP A 121 -5.16 18.03 10.86
CA ASP A 121 -3.80 18.37 11.30
C ASP A 121 -3.23 19.61 10.58
N GLN A 122 -3.76 19.98 9.40
CA GLN A 122 -3.35 21.15 8.63
C GLN A 122 -4.25 22.38 8.85
N LEU A 123 -5.49 22.16 9.29
CA LEU A 123 -6.50 23.23 9.39
C LEU A 123 -6.56 23.86 10.77
N LEU A 124 -6.49 23.05 11.82
CA LEU A 124 -6.70 23.48 13.20
C LEU A 124 -5.79 22.75 14.17
N ASP A 125 -5.32 23.48 15.16
CA ASP A 125 -4.73 22.90 16.37
C ASP A 125 -5.71 23.09 17.54
N ILE A 126 -6.15 21.97 18.13
CA ILE A 126 -7.14 21.97 19.23
C ILE A 126 -6.42 21.71 20.54
N HIS A 127 -6.24 22.76 21.34
CA HIS A 127 -5.65 22.69 22.66
C HIS A 127 -6.73 22.42 23.73
N GLY A 128 -7.02 21.14 24.01
CA GLY A 128 -7.93 20.70 25.07
C GLY A 128 -7.20 19.99 26.22
N GLN A 129 -7.92 19.31 27.09
CA GLN A 129 -7.32 18.55 28.21
C GLN A 129 -6.39 17.42 27.77
N HIS A 130 -6.40 17.05 26.48
CA HIS A 130 -5.53 16.07 25.84
C HIS A 130 -4.59 16.69 24.78
N ALA A 131 -4.44 18.01 24.75
CA ALA A 131 -3.81 18.79 23.68
C ALA A 131 -2.28 18.64 23.57
N TRP A 132 -1.65 18.07 24.57
CA TRP A 132 -0.20 17.83 24.53
C TRP A 132 0.25 16.72 23.56
N GLN A 133 -0.70 16.08 22.86
CA GLN A 133 -0.38 15.05 21.87
C GLN A 133 0.34 15.59 20.63
N SER A 134 0.09 16.81 20.19
CA SER A 134 0.80 17.41 19.05
C SER A 134 2.22 17.82 19.42
N LEU A 135 2.40 18.41 20.62
CA LEU A 135 3.71 18.84 21.12
C LEU A 135 4.62 17.66 21.55
N THR A 136 4.10 16.46 21.73
CA THR A 136 4.90 15.27 22.02
C THR A 136 5.49 14.64 20.75
N ARG A 137 5.05 15.04 19.57
CA ARG A 137 5.59 14.56 18.29
C ARG A 137 6.77 15.43 17.86
N PRO A 138 8.00 14.89 17.74
CA PRO A 138 9.18 15.65 17.34
C PRO A 138 8.99 16.41 16.03
N ASP A 139 8.28 15.82 15.07
CA ASP A 139 8.00 16.44 13.76
C ASP A 139 7.09 17.67 13.88
N SER A 140 6.09 17.63 14.78
CA SER A 140 5.20 18.78 15.02
C SER A 140 5.94 19.93 15.70
N VAL A 141 6.80 19.62 16.69
CA VAL A 141 7.63 20.62 17.36
C VAL A 141 8.60 21.27 16.37
N ARG A 142 9.23 20.47 15.51
CA ARG A 142 10.11 20.97 14.47
C ARG A 142 9.32 21.85 13.48
N GLY A 143 8.15 21.41 13.02
CA GLY A 143 7.32 22.18 12.10
C GLY A 143 6.88 23.55 12.67
N LEU A 144 6.58 23.62 13.98
CA LEU A 144 6.31 24.87 14.67
C LEU A 144 7.54 25.79 14.73
N LEU A 145 8.71 25.23 15.00
CA LEU A 145 9.95 26.00 15.01
C LEU A 145 10.30 26.54 13.62
N ASP A 146 10.20 25.67 12.59
CA ASP A 146 10.45 26.06 11.20
C ASP A 146 9.46 27.15 10.74
N ALA A 147 8.18 27.03 11.10
CA ALA A 147 7.16 28.03 10.80
C ALA A 147 7.42 29.37 11.51
N TYR A 148 7.84 29.31 12.80
CA TYR A 148 8.19 30.51 13.56
C TYR A 148 9.44 31.21 12.98
N ALA A 149 10.41 30.43 12.54
CA ALA A 149 11.64 30.93 11.93
C ALA A 149 11.45 31.37 10.45
N GLY A 150 10.27 31.15 9.85
CA GLY A 150 10.00 31.44 8.43
C GLY A 150 10.81 30.56 7.47
N ILE A 151 11.25 29.38 7.92
CA ILE A 151 12.06 28.46 7.11
C ILE A 151 11.16 27.55 6.31
N SER A 152 11.30 27.56 4.97
CA SER A 152 10.66 26.58 4.09
C SER A 152 11.56 25.34 3.92
N VAL A 153 11.05 24.20 4.35
CA VAL A 153 11.74 22.90 4.17
C VAL A 153 11.33 22.19 2.88
N GLN A 154 10.50 22.80 2.04
CA GLN A 154 9.93 22.16 0.84
C GLN A 154 10.99 21.73 -0.17
N GLU A 155 11.98 22.60 -0.44
CA GLU A 155 13.09 22.28 -1.37
C GLU A 155 13.92 21.11 -0.84
N LEU A 156 14.23 21.12 0.47
CA LEU A 156 14.99 20.04 1.11
C LEU A 156 14.20 18.72 1.06
N ALA A 157 12.90 18.74 1.30
CA ALA A 157 12.04 17.57 1.22
C ALA A 157 11.98 17.00 -0.22
N ALA A 158 11.89 17.86 -1.22
CA ALA A 158 11.92 17.47 -2.62
C ALA A 158 13.27 16.83 -3.01
N LEU A 159 14.38 17.45 -2.61
CA LEU A 159 15.74 16.93 -2.85
C LEU A 159 15.96 15.60 -2.13
N TRP A 160 15.47 15.45 -0.91
CA TRP A 160 15.55 14.21 -0.15
C TRP A 160 14.76 13.07 -0.80
N THR A 161 13.54 13.37 -1.29
CA THR A 161 12.72 12.39 -2.00
C THR A 161 13.40 11.93 -3.29
N LYS A 162 13.94 12.88 -4.05
CA LYS A 162 14.71 12.59 -5.27
C LYS A 162 15.95 11.73 -4.96
N TRP A 163 16.75 12.14 -3.98
CA TRP A 163 17.93 11.40 -3.57
C TRP A 163 17.62 9.95 -3.18
N ARG A 164 16.54 9.72 -2.39
CA ARG A 164 16.10 8.35 -2.05
C ARG A 164 15.68 7.54 -3.26
N ALA A 165 14.97 8.16 -4.19
CA ALA A 165 14.58 7.49 -5.44
C ALA A 165 15.81 7.09 -6.27
N ASP A 166 16.76 8.01 -6.44
CA ASP A 166 18.01 7.78 -7.17
C ASP A 166 18.86 6.68 -6.50
N GLN A 167 18.93 6.68 -5.17
CA GLN A 167 19.63 5.64 -4.41
C GLN A 167 19.01 4.26 -4.65
N LYS A 168 17.68 4.16 -4.62
CA LYS A 168 16.98 2.90 -4.89
C LYS A 168 17.25 2.40 -6.31
N ILE A 169 17.20 3.28 -7.31
CA ILE A 169 17.52 2.94 -8.71
C ILE A 169 18.96 2.42 -8.82
N LEU A 170 19.90 3.07 -8.13
CA LEU A 170 21.31 2.64 -8.13
C LEU A 170 21.47 1.24 -7.50
N GLU A 171 20.79 0.95 -6.40
CA GLU A 171 20.84 -0.36 -5.75
C GLU A 171 20.23 -1.45 -6.65
N GLU A 172 19.10 -1.17 -7.29
CA GLU A 172 18.46 -2.08 -8.25
C GLU A 172 19.37 -2.34 -9.47
N ALA A 173 20.00 -1.28 -10.02
CA ALA A 173 20.93 -1.42 -11.15
C ALA A 173 22.18 -2.26 -10.78
N ARG A 174 22.73 -2.07 -9.59
CA ARG A 174 23.85 -2.89 -9.08
C ARG A 174 23.48 -4.36 -8.90
N ALA A 175 22.29 -4.62 -8.36
CA ALA A 175 21.77 -5.99 -8.22
C ALA A 175 21.56 -6.66 -9.58
N ALA A 176 20.98 -5.93 -10.55
CA ALA A 176 20.79 -6.42 -11.91
C ALA A 176 22.14 -6.70 -12.60
N GLN A 177 23.12 -5.83 -12.45
CA GLN A 177 24.48 -6.03 -12.99
C GLN A 177 25.12 -7.29 -12.41
N SER A 178 25.03 -7.51 -11.09
CA SER A 178 25.57 -8.72 -10.46
C SER A 178 24.89 -9.99 -10.98
N SER A 179 23.56 -9.98 -11.14
CA SER A 179 22.80 -11.11 -11.69
C SER A 179 23.21 -11.43 -13.15
N LEU A 180 23.35 -10.39 -13.98
CA LEU A 180 23.79 -10.56 -15.37
C LEU A 180 25.21 -11.12 -15.44
N GLN A 181 26.10 -10.68 -14.56
CA GLN A 181 27.48 -11.21 -14.51
C GLN A 181 27.49 -12.69 -14.16
N GLN A 182 26.72 -13.10 -13.15
CA GLN A 182 26.60 -14.51 -12.76
C GLN A 182 26.02 -15.37 -13.88
N GLU A 183 25.01 -14.88 -14.57
CA GLU A 183 24.40 -15.57 -15.71
C GLU A 183 25.38 -15.70 -16.88
N ARG A 184 26.14 -14.65 -17.15
CA ARG A 184 27.21 -14.67 -18.16
C ARG A 184 28.26 -15.73 -17.83
N GLU A 185 28.74 -15.79 -16.59
CA GLU A 185 29.72 -16.78 -16.15
C GLU A 185 29.17 -18.21 -16.26
N ARG A 186 27.93 -18.41 -15.89
CA ARG A 186 27.21 -19.67 -16.03
C ARG A 186 27.12 -20.11 -17.49
N LEU A 187 26.72 -19.21 -18.38
CA LEU A 187 26.64 -19.52 -19.83
C LEU A 187 28.01 -19.76 -20.46
N GLN A 188 29.01 -18.99 -20.06
CA GLN A 188 30.40 -19.23 -20.54
C GLN A 188 30.91 -20.59 -20.11
N TRP A 189 30.64 -21.02 -18.88
CA TRP A 189 31.00 -22.36 -18.42
C TRP A 189 30.26 -23.42 -19.22
N GLN A 190 28.95 -23.28 -19.44
CA GLN A 190 28.19 -24.25 -20.27
C GLN A 190 28.71 -24.33 -21.70
N ILE A 191 29.01 -23.17 -22.32
CA ILE A 191 29.60 -23.14 -23.66
C ILE A 191 30.96 -23.87 -23.68
N ALA A 192 31.79 -23.63 -22.67
CA ALA A 192 33.08 -24.28 -22.57
C ALA A 192 32.97 -25.82 -22.44
N GLU A 193 32.00 -26.32 -21.64
CA GLU A 193 31.75 -27.75 -21.50
C GLU A 193 31.26 -28.39 -22.80
N VAL A 194 30.33 -27.76 -23.50
CA VAL A 194 29.86 -28.26 -24.81
C VAL A 194 30.99 -28.20 -25.85
N SER A 195 31.82 -27.16 -25.84
CA SER A 195 32.94 -27.01 -26.76
C SER A 195 34.04 -28.05 -26.55
N LYS A 196 34.21 -28.56 -25.30
CA LYS A 196 35.14 -29.70 -25.03
C LYS A 196 34.70 -30.99 -25.70
N LEU A 197 33.39 -31.20 -25.83
CA LEU A 197 32.85 -32.37 -26.54
C LEU A 197 33.06 -32.25 -28.06
N ALA A 198 33.25 -31.01 -28.56
CA ALA A 198 33.43 -30.71 -29.99
C ALA A 198 32.47 -31.49 -30.89
N PRO A 199 31.15 -31.49 -30.62
CA PRO A 199 30.22 -32.30 -31.39
C PRO A 199 30.25 -31.88 -32.86
N ALA A 200 30.44 -32.86 -33.74
CA ALA A 200 30.40 -32.63 -35.19
C ALA A 200 28.95 -32.51 -35.66
N GLU A 201 28.76 -31.86 -36.79
CA GLU A 201 27.45 -31.81 -37.47
C GLU A 201 27.03 -33.28 -37.82
N ASP A 202 25.77 -33.62 -37.49
CA ASP A 202 25.20 -34.96 -37.66
C ASP A 202 25.82 -36.12 -36.81
N GLU A 203 26.78 -35.86 -35.92
CA GLU A 203 27.36 -36.86 -35.03
C GLU A 203 26.32 -37.62 -34.20
N TRP A 204 25.32 -36.87 -33.68
CA TRP A 204 24.23 -37.46 -32.90
C TRP A 204 23.42 -38.49 -33.71
N ALA A 205 23.06 -38.18 -34.95
CA ALA A 205 22.32 -39.09 -35.81
C ALA A 205 23.14 -40.33 -36.11
N HIS A 206 24.45 -40.22 -36.32
CA HIS A 206 25.35 -41.30 -36.54
C HIS A 206 25.52 -42.23 -35.32
N LEU A 207 25.70 -41.62 -34.14
CA LEU A 207 25.79 -42.36 -32.87
C LEU A 207 24.48 -43.07 -32.53
N GLU A 208 23.32 -42.43 -32.76
CA GLU A 208 22.02 -43.07 -32.56
C GLU A 208 21.82 -44.28 -33.49
N ALA A 209 22.19 -44.15 -34.76
CA ALA A 209 22.13 -45.27 -35.71
C ALA A 209 23.05 -46.41 -35.30
N GLN A 210 24.28 -46.10 -34.85
CA GLN A 210 25.22 -47.11 -34.34
C GLN A 210 24.70 -47.80 -33.08
N HIS A 211 24.14 -47.03 -32.13
CA HIS A 211 23.57 -47.59 -30.90
C HIS A 211 22.40 -48.56 -31.20
N LYS A 212 21.47 -48.15 -32.07
CA LYS A 212 20.37 -49.02 -32.52
C LYS A 212 20.88 -50.31 -33.16
N ARG A 213 21.90 -50.21 -34.04
CA ARG A 213 22.49 -51.38 -34.70
C ARG A 213 23.16 -52.34 -33.71
N LEU A 214 23.91 -51.81 -32.72
CA LEU A 214 24.56 -52.61 -31.69
C LEU A 214 23.54 -53.26 -30.74
N SER A 215 22.51 -52.56 -30.34
CA SER A 215 21.43 -53.10 -29.53
C SER A 215 20.68 -54.22 -30.23
N HIS A 216 20.39 -54.08 -31.54
CA HIS A 216 19.80 -55.15 -32.32
C HIS A 216 20.71 -56.33 -32.45
N ALA A 217 22.00 -56.11 -32.66
CA ALA A 217 22.99 -57.20 -32.76
C ALA A 217 23.06 -58.02 -31.46
N GLN A 218 23.05 -57.34 -30.32
CA GLN A 218 23.04 -57.98 -29.01
C GLN A 218 21.78 -58.82 -28.79
N THR A 219 20.60 -58.28 -29.09
CA THR A 219 19.32 -59.02 -29.01
C THR A 219 19.32 -60.25 -29.92
N LEU A 220 19.83 -60.12 -31.15
CA LEU A 220 19.93 -61.23 -32.06
C LEU A 220 20.90 -62.35 -31.55
N LEU A 221 22.00 -61.97 -30.90
CA LEU A 221 22.94 -62.84 -30.30
C LEU A 221 22.34 -63.57 -29.09
N GLU A 222 21.62 -62.93 -28.25
CA GLU A 222 20.89 -63.50 -27.12
C GLU A 222 19.81 -64.49 -27.59
N VAL A 223 19.04 -64.12 -28.63
CA VAL A 223 18.02 -64.98 -29.23
C VAL A 223 18.71 -66.25 -29.89
N ALA A 224 19.80 -66.06 -30.61
CA ALA A 224 20.52 -67.13 -31.21
C ALA A 224 21.15 -68.12 -30.17
N GLN A 225 21.73 -67.58 -29.11
CA GLN A 225 22.23 -68.38 -27.98
C GLN A 225 21.11 -69.14 -27.27
N GLY A 226 19.97 -68.46 -27.02
CA GLY A 226 18.81 -69.13 -26.45
C GLY A 226 18.23 -70.21 -27.31
N ALA A 227 18.19 -70.08 -28.65
CA ALA A 227 17.78 -71.07 -29.57
C ALA A 227 18.75 -72.25 -29.61
N LEU A 228 20.04 -71.96 -29.55
CA LEU A 228 21.10 -72.98 -29.52
C LEU A 228 21.02 -73.79 -28.22
N ALA A 229 20.87 -73.18 -27.10
CA ALA A 229 20.68 -73.82 -25.80
C ALA A 229 19.44 -74.75 -25.80
N THR A 230 18.34 -74.30 -26.40
CA THR A 230 17.09 -75.05 -26.48
C THR A 230 17.28 -76.33 -27.44
N LEU A 231 18.10 -76.18 -28.42
CA LEU A 231 18.44 -77.33 -29.34
C LEU A 231 19.39 -78.34 -28.74
N GLU A 232 20.28 -77.90 -27.85
CA GLU A 232 21.31 -78.67 -27.20
C GLU A 232 20.87 -79.36 -25.89
N GLU A 233 19.71 -78.99 -25.32
CA GLU A 233 19.18 -79.57 -24.08
C GLU A 233 18.84 -81.07 -24.29
N GLU A 234 19.61 -81.97 -23.64
CA GLU A 234 19.50 -83.38 -23.79
C GLU A 234 18.13 -84.02 -23.45
N ALA A 235 17.34 -83.34 -22.61
CA ALA A 235 16.06 -83.89 -22.16
C ALA A 235 14.83 -83.37 -22.97
N SER A 236 14.94 -82.22 -23.66
CA SER A 236 13.85 -81.59 -24.41
C SER A 236 14.29 -80.96 -25.74
N GLY A 237 15.52 -81.08 -26.10
CA GLY A 237 16.09 -80.49 -27.31
C GLY A 237 15.57 -81.16 -28.59
N ALA A 238 15.32 -80.35 -29.62
CA ALA A 238 14.78 -80.81 -30.90
C ALA A 238 15.67 -81.84 -31.56
N GLN A 239 16.95 -81.87 -31.20
CA GLN A 239 17.93 -82.85 -31.70
C GLN A 239 17.76 -84.28 -31.11
N SER A 240 17.15 -84.39 -29.91
CA SER A 240 16.87 -85.68 -29.28
C SER A 240 15.51 -86.30 -29.74
N SER A 241 14.73 -85.53 -30.51
CA SER A 241 13.42 -85.90 -31.03
C SER A 241 13.44 -86.34 -32.50
N LEU A 242 14.60 -86.34 -33.15
CA LEU A 242 14.88 -86.85 -34.47
C LEU A 242 15.64 -88.17 -34.33
#